data_f6e919e8623dc9e8ed85bc74051057e3
#
_entry.id   f6e919e8623dc9e8ed85bc74051057e3
#
_cell.length_a   1.000
_cell.length_b   1.000
_cell.length_c   1.000
_cell.angle_alpha   90.00
_cell.angle_beta   90.00
_cell.angle_gamma   90.00
#
_symmetry.space_group_name_H-M   'P 1'
#
loop_
_entity.id
_entity.type
_entity.pdbx_description
1 polymer ?
#
loop_
_entity_poly.entity_id
_entity_poly.type
_entity_poly.pdbx_seq_one_letter_code
_entity_poly.pdbx_strand_id
1 'polypeptide(L)'
;METGMEQRNIVLVSGSGVYGAVSKYITEFAAAFRELGYHTVILDGNLKSFRDKYRYLKEHISIYALVDCQAMVADVLPECLEDSSVPRVHYLCDHPLYLYERLERLNESDIILNVDARHTAYLKKYYPRLERVAYVPLSGTGADIQKPYQNREIGLLFTGSYWVPQMPVHKTAEMGFADSVKWSVQTMLTGNPYLSVEDALEKVLESCQVTVGREEFAAILSELSGVEFYAREYYRDRMIRTLLKAGVDVWVYGNGWEKLLCPGREHLHVMDGGAEVARRALGEAKIVLNIMPGFKAGFQERIAAAMLSGAVVVTDISDYLKENFSNGKEMVFYELCLLYTSDAADD
;
A
#
# COMPACT_ATOMS: atom_id res chain seq x y z
N MET A 1 -3.27 41.30 -25.88
CA MET A 1 -2.98 41.33 -24.43
C MET A 1 -2.96 39.89 -23.99
N GLU A 2 -1.78 39.28 -24.02
CA GLU A 2 -1.58 37.98 -23.38
C GLU A 2 -1.69 38.21 -21.87
N THR A 3 -2.79 37.74 -21.29
CA THR A 3 -2.91 37.59 -19.86
C THR A 3 -1.87 36.56 -19.48
N GLY A 4 -0.70 36.99 -18.97
CA GLY A 4 0.31 36.12 -18.43
C GLY A 4 -0.35 35.19 -17.41
N MET A 5 -0.54 33.93 -17.74
CA MET A 5 -0.91 32.93 -16.74
C MET A 5 0.20 32.90 -15.71
N GLU A 6 -0.13 33.31 -14.49
CA GLU A 6 0.79 33.25 -13.35
C GLU A 6 1.34 31.82 -13.27
N GLN A 7 2.65 31.68 -13.33
CA GLN A 7 3.31 30.37 -13.37
C GLN A 7 3.01 29.61 -12.08
N ARG A 8 2.20 28.56 -12.17
CA ARG A 8 1.81 27.73 -11.02
C ARG A 8 2.87 26.67 -10.76
N ASN A 9 3.66 26.87 -9.71
CA ASN A 9 4.72 25.96 -9.33
C ASN A 9 4.21 24.92 -8.31
N ILE A 10 4.37 23.64 -8.60
CA ILE A 10 4.11 22.54 -7.67
C ILE A 10 5.45 22.01 -7.19
N VAL A 11 5.65 21.99 -5.88
CA VAL A 11 6.83 21.41 -5.24
C VAL A 11 6.45 19.98 -4.79
N LEU A 12 7.18 18.99 -5.30
CA LEU A 12 6.97 17.60 -4.92
C LEU A 12 8.11 17.14 -4.02
N VAL A 13 7.78 16.51 -2.91
CA VAL A 13 8.77 15.98 -1.96
C VAL A 13 8.92 14.49 -2.18
N SER A 14 10.12 14.10 -2.62
CA SER A 14 10.54 12.71 -2.75
C SER A 14 11.34 12.28 -1.51
N GLY A 15 11.38 11.00 -1.22
CA GLY A 15 12.17 10.45 -0.13
C GLY A 15 12.38 8.94 -0.26
N SER A 16 13.08 8.36 0.71
CA SER A 16 13.28 6.92 0.78
C SER A 16 11.96 6.24 1.14
N GLY A 17 11.37 5.57 0.16
CA GLY A 17 10.34 4.57 0.39
C GLY A 17 10.92 3.17 0.22
N VAL A 18 10.23 2.15 0.70
CA VAL A 18 10.63 0.75 0.47
C VAL A 18 10.70 0.53 -1.05
N TYR A 19 11.85 0.09 -1.54
CA TYR A 19 12.13 -0.17 -2.96
C TYR A 19 11.98 1.03 -3.92
N GLY A 20 12.06 2.26 -3.43
CA GLY A 20 11.96 3.45 -4.29
C GLY A 20 10.54 3.73 -4.81
N ALA A 21 9.51 3.08 -4.29
CA ALA A 21 8.12 3.27 -4.73
C ALA A 21 7.66 4.73 -4.59
N VAL A 22 7.99 5.40 -3.48
CA VAL A 22 7.67 6.81 -3.25
C VAL A 22 8.29 7.70 -4.32
N SER A 23 9.57 7.50 -4.62
CA SER A 23 10.27 8.29 -5.65
C SER A 23 9.66 8.10 -7.04
N LYS A 24 9.17 6.88 -7.36
CA LYS A 24 8.47 6.59 -8.60
C LYS A 24 7.16 7.38 -8.70
N TYR A 25 6.28 7.29 -7.69
CA TYR A 25 5.03 8.07 -7.68
C TYR A 25 5.27 9.56 -7.82
N ILE A 26 6.24 10.12 -7.08
CA ILE A 26 6.59 11.54 -7.17
C ILE A 26 7.04 11.92 -8.58
N THR A 27 7.82 11.07 -9.24
CA THR A 27 8.28 11.32 -10.62
C THR A 27 7.12 11.27 -11.62
N GLU A 28 6.22 10.31 -11.47
CA GLU A 28 5.01 10.17 -12.30
C GLU A 28 4.04 11.34 -12.10
N PHE A 29 3.80 11.77 -10.85
CA PHE A 29 3.01 12.96 -10.56
C PHE A 29 3.62 14.22 -11.16
N ALA A 30 4.95 14.38 -11.05
CA ALA A 30 5.62 15.52 -11.65
C ALA A 30 5.46 15.56 -13.18
N ALA A 31 5.51 14.41 -13.84
CA ALA A 31 5.26 14.30 -15.28
C ALA A 31 3.81 14.68 -15.63
N ALA A 32 2.84 14.11 -14.92
CA ALA A 32 1.42 14.40 -15.13
C ALA A 32 1.08 15.89 -14.88
N PHE A 33 1.63 16.49 -13.83
CA PHE A 33 1.44 17.93 -13.58
C PHE A 33 2.03 18.80 -14.70
N ARG A 34 3.18 18.42 -15.28
CA ARG A 34 3.75 19.14 -16.43
C ARG A 34 2.84 19.05 -17.67
N GLU A 35 2.27 17.89 -17.94
CA GLU A 35 1.30 17.70 -19.03
C GLU A 35 0.05 18.58 -18.83
N LEU A 36 -0.34 18.81 -17.58
CA LEU A 36 -1.44 19.72 -17.21
C LEU A 36 -1.03 21.21 -17.22
N GLY A 37 0.21 21.54 -17.60
CA GLY A 37 0.70 22.92 -17.71
C GLY A 37 1.26 23.53 -16.43
N TYR A 38 1.47 22.73 -15.38
CA TYR A 38 2.13 23.19 -14.16
C TYR A 38 3.66 23.13 -14.29
N HIS A 39 4.35 24.01 -13.64
CA HIS A 39 5.79 23.87 -13.44
C HIS A 39 6.06 23.03 -12.17
N THR A 40 6.95 22.06 -12.27
CA THR A 40 7.21 21.14 -11.15
C THR A 40 8.67 21.16 -10.69
N VAL A 41 8.87 21.15 -9.38
CA VAL A 41 10.17 21.03 -8.74
C VAL A 41 10.14 19.83 -7.81
N ILE A 42 11.06 18.87 -8.01
CA ILE A 42 11.20 17.72 -7.10
C ILE A 42 12.31 18.01 -6.10
N LEU A 43 11.97 17.91 -4.83
CA LEU A 43 12.91 18.00 -3.71
C LEU A 43 13.13 16.61 -3.12
N ASP A 44 14.38 16.19 -3.00
CA ASP A 44 14.75 14.94 -2.34
C ASP A 44 14.96 15.15 -0.84
N GLY A 45 14.00 14.66 -0.04
CA GLY A 45 14.02 14.76 1.42
C GLY A 45 15.18 14.01 2.10
N ASN A 46 15.89 13.12 1.38
CA ASN A 46 17.09 12.44 1.90
C ASN A 46 18.35 13.33 1.86
N LEU A 47 18.33 14.40 1.09
CA LEU A 47 19.50 15.27 0.95
C LEU A 47 19.60 16.25 2.12
N LYS A 48 20.80 16.41 2.68
CA LYS A 48 21.05 17.39 3.76
C LYS A 48 20.67 18.82 3.38
N SER A 49 20.76 19.17 2.09
CA SER A 49 20.40 20.50 1.56
C SER A 49 18.90 20.69 1.30
N PHE A 50 18.06 19.71 1.63
CA PHE A 50 16.63 19.72 1.35
C PHE A 50 15.92 20.98 1.90
N ARG A 51 16.09 21.27 3.18
CA ARG A 51 15.46 22.40 3.85
C ARG A 51 15.91 23.75 3.29
N ASP A 52 17.21 23.90 2.99
CA ASP A 52 17.76 25.11 2.41
C ASP A 52 17.21 25.34 1.00
N LYS A 53 17.08 24.29 0.19
CA LYS A 53 16.46 24.37 -1.14
C LYS A 53 14.98 24.75 -1.05
N TYR A 54 14.22 24.17 -0.11
CA TYR A 54 12.83 24.54 0.08
C TYR A 54 12.69 26.01 0.48
N ARG A 55 13.49 26.48 1.44
CA ARG A 55 13.52 27.90 1.87
C ARG A 55 13.84 28.82 0.71
N TYR A 56 14.87 28.50 -0.07
CA TYR A 56 15.22 29.25 -1.27
C TYR A 56 14.06 29.32 -2.27
N LEU A 57 13.39 28.21 -2.55
CA LEU A 57 12.22 28.20 -3.45
C LEU A 57 11.11 29.09 -2.92
N LYS A 58 10.78 29.01 -1.63
CA LYS A 58 9.73 29.82 -1.00
C LYS A 58 9.99 31.33 -1.09
N GLU A 59 11.27 31.72 -1.06
CA GLU A 59 11.67 33.14 -1.19
C GLU A 59 11.65 33.66 -2.64
N HIS A 60 11.79 32.76 -3.64
CA HIS A 60 12.01 33.16 -5.03
C HIS A 60 10.88 32.82 -5.99
N ILE A 61 9.97 31.91 -5.62
CA ILE A 61 8.84 31.52 -6.47
C ILE A 61 7.55 31.45 -5.66
N SER A 62 6.42 31.72 -6.30
CA SER A 62 5.10 31.42 -5.72
C SER A 62 4.86 29.91 -5.79
N ILE A 63 4.72 29.24 -4.65
CA ILE A 63 4.42 27.82 -4.56
C ILE A 63 2.89 27.66 -4.54
N TYR A 64 2.35 27.02 -5.58
CA TYR A 64 0.92 26.78 -5.72
C TYR A 64 0.44 25.62 -4.82
N ALA A 65 1.23 24.56 -4.71
CA ALA A 65 0.98 23.42 -3.81
C ALA A 65 2.28 22.67 -3.50
N LEU A 66 2.30 22.02 -2.34
CA LEU A 66 3.31 21.02 -1.96
C LEU A 66 2.65 19.66 -1.99
N VAL A 67 3.29 18.68 -2.65
CA VAL A 67 2.76 17.32 -2.81
C VAL A 67 3.77 16.31 -2.29
N ASP A 68 3.33 15.38 -1.48
CA ASP A 68 4.15 14.27 -1.02
C ASP A 68 3.38 12.93 -1.01
N CYS A 69 4.11 11.84 -0.75
CA CYS A 69 3.54 10.56 -0.44
C CYS A 69 3.73 10.23 1.04
N GLN A 70 2.73 9.56 1.65
CA GLN A 70 2.80 9.04 3.03
C GLN A 70 2.99 10.13 4.09
N ALA A 71 2.52 11.35 3.84
CA ALA A 71 2.66 12.51 4.73
C ALA A 71 4.12 12.74 5.19
N MET A 72 5.08 12.48 4.30
CA MET A 72 6.51 12.49 4.61
C MET A 72 6.99 13.88 5.01
N VAL A 73 6.35 14.92 4.52
CA VAL A 73 6.62 16.33 4.89
C VAL A 73 6.62 16.52 6.40
N ALA A 74 5.76 15.81 7.13
CA ALA A 74 5.72 15.91 8.58
C ALA A 74 7.05 15.52 9.26
N ASP A 75 7.85 14.64 8.65
CA ASP A 75 9.16 14.25 9.17
C ASP A 75 10.30 15.13 8.65
N VAL A 76 10.31 15.39 7.34
CA VAL A 76 11.46 16.03 6.68
C VAL A 76 11.39 17.55 6.67
N LEU A 77 10.18 18.11 6.76
CA LEU A 77 9.94 19.57 6.68
C LEU A 77 8.82 20.00 7.64
N PRO A 78 8.91 19.73 8.95
CA PRO A 78 7.84 20.02 9.89
C PRO A 78 7.50 21.52 9.95
N GLU A 79 8.44 22.41 9.69
CA GLU A 79 8.22 23.86 9.64
C GLU A 79 7.22 24.31 8.58
N CYS A 80 6.97 23.53 7.53
CA CYS A 80 5.95 23.88 6.55
C CYS A 80 4.52 23.59 7.05
N LEU A 81 4.34 22.81 8.10
CA LEU A 81 3.03 22.52 8.69
C LEU A 81 2.45 23.74 9.41
N GLU A 82 3.30 24.67 9.85
CA GLU A 82 2.90 25.94 10.47
C GLU A 82 2.45 26.98 9.45
N ASP A 83 2.82 26.79 8.16
CA ASP A 83 2.49 27.70 7.07
C ASP A 83 1.23 27.24 6.32
N SER A 84 0.10 27.86 6.62
CA SER A 84 -1.17 27.58 5.94
C SER A 84 -1.31 28.27 4.56
N SER A 85 -0.34 29.08 4.15
CA SER A 85 -0.39 29.79 2.86
C SER A 85 -0.17 28.89 1.65
N VAL A 86 0.51 27.76 1.83
CA VAL A 86 0.78 26.77 0.79
C VAL A 86 -0.07 25.53 1.04
N PRO A 87 -1.03 25.17 0.15
CA PRO A 87 -1.76 23.92 0.25
C PRO A 87 -0.82 22.71 0.21
N ARG A 88 -1.04 21.76 1.10
CA ARG A 88 -0.29 20.50 1.16
C ARG A 88 -1.18 19.34 0.78
N VAL A 89 -0.71 18.48 -0.10
CA VAL A 89 -1.42 17.30 -0.59
C VAL A 89 -0.61 16.05 -0.27
N HIS A 90 -1.17 15.18 0.53
CA HIS A 90 -0.55 13.93 0.97
C HIS A 90 -1.24 12.73 0.32
N TYR A 91 -0.51 11.99 -0.51
CA TYR A 91 -1.00 10.77 -1.15
C TYR A 91 -0.61 9.54 -0.31
N LEU A 92 -1.58 8.92 0.34
CA LEU A 92 -1.36 7.78 1.24
C LEU A 92 -1.61 6.46 0.49
N CYS A 93 -0.56 5.68 0.29
CA CYS A 93 -0.59 4.40 -0.42
C CYS A 93 -0.79 3.18 0.50
N ASP A 94 -0.57 3.33 1.79
CA ASP A 94 -0.71 2.30 2.82
C ASP A 94 -1.83 2.64 3.80
N HIS A 95 -2.16 1.68 4.67
CA HIS A 95 -3.12 1.92 5.74
C HIS A 95 -2.66 3.05 6.67
N PRO A 96 -3.53 4.00 7.05
CA PRO A 96 -3.19 5.13 7.90
C PRO A 96 -2.58 4.75 9.27
N LEU A 97 -2.85 3.56 9.77
CA LEU A 97 -2.27 3.08 11.04
C LEU A 97 -0.73 3.12 11.07
N TYR A 98 -0.08 2.92 9.89
CA TYR A 98 1.38 3.00 9.77
C TYR A 98 1.92 4.42 9.81
N LEU A 99 1.03 5.40 9.69
CA LEU A 99 1.36 6.82 9.56
C LEU A 99 0.90 7.63 10.78
N TYR A 100 0.54 6.97 11.89
CA TYR A 100 -0.04 7.59 13.07
C TYR A 100 0.71 8.85 13.52
N GLU A 101 2.02 8.76 13.76
CA GLU A 101 2.83 9.89 14.22
C GLU A 101 2.88 11.07 13.23
N ARG A 102 2.80 10.79 11.91
CA ARG A 102 2.73 11.82 10.88
C ARG A 102 1.36 12.47 10.85
N LEU A 103 0.31 11.65 10.88
CA LEU A 103 -1.07 12.12 10.87
C LEU A 103 -1.39 13.00 12.08
N GLU A 104 -0.82 12.68 13.27
CA GLU A 104 -0.99 13.49 14.47
C GLU A 104 -0.43 14.92 14.32
N ARG A 105 0.49 15.16 13.41
CA ARG A 105 1.10 16.47 13.13
C ARG A 105 0.39 17.26 12.03
N LEU A 106 -0.47 16.62 11.24
CA LEU A 106 -1.25 17.30 10.20
C LEU A 106 -2.42 18.08 10.79
N ASN A 107 -2.92 19.05 10.03
CA ASN A 107 -3.99 19.96 10.44
C ASN A 107 -5.08 20.11 9.35
N GLU A 108 -6.08 20.95 9.59
CA GLU A 108 -7.23 21.18 8.71
C GLU A 108 -6.86 21.71 7.31
N SER A 109 -5.69 22.31 7.13
CA SER A 109 -5.23 22.82 5.83
C SER A 109 -4.63 21.72 4.93
N ASP A 110 -4.37 20.55 5.48
CA ASP A 110 -3.82 19.42 4.74
C ASP A 110 -4.90 18.69 3.94
N ILE A 111 -4.57 18.33 2.71
CA ILE A 111 -5.44 17.56 1.81
C ILE A 111 -4.90 16.14 1.75
N ILE A 112 -5.72 15.17 2.13
CA ILE A 112 -5.33 13.76 2.15
C ILE A 112 -6.06 13.01 1.06
N LEU A 113 -5.29 12.38 0.18
CA LEU A 113 -5.76 11.45 -0.84
C LEU A 113 -5.37 10.04 -0.43
N ASN A 114 -6.34 9.16 -0.25
CA ASN A 114 -6.10 7.79 0.19
C ASN A 114 -6.60 6.79 -0.85
N VAL A 115 -5.92 5.67 -0.99
CA VAL A 115 -6.10 4.68 -2.06
C VAL A 115 -7.09 3.57 -1.75
N ASP A 116 -7.71 3.60 -0.56
CA ASP A 116 -8.75 2.66 -0.14
C ASP A 116 -9.91 3.43 0.52
N ALA A 117 -11.15 3.15 0.11
CA ALA A 117 -12.31 3.87 0.61
C ALA A 117 -12.57 3.59 2.11
N ARG A 118 -12.21 2.40 2.63
CA ARG A 118 -12.30 2.12 4.08
C ARG A 118 -11.25 2.87 4.87
N HIS A 119 -10.02 2.97 4.35
CA HIS A 119 -8.99 3.82 4.96
C HIS A 119 -9.42 5.29 5.00
N THR A 120 -10.10 5.75 3.93
CA THR A 120 -10.70 7.10 3.89
C THR A 120 -11.79 7.26 4.97
N ALA A 121 -12.66 6.26 5.14
CA ALA A 121 -13.68 6.27 6.18
C ALA A 121 -13.06 6.25 7.60
N TYR A 122 -11.99 5.47 7.80
CA TYR A 122 -11.21 5.46 9.03
C TYR A 122 -10.66 6.84 9.36
N LEU A 123 -10.00 7.50 8.42
CA LEU A 123 -9.47 8.86 8.62
C LEU A 123 -10.57 9.85 9.02
N LYS A 124 -11.71 9.85 8.32
CA LYS A 124 -12.85 10.72 8.64
C LYS A 124 -13.45 10.43 10.03
N LYS A 125 -13.45 9.17 10.46
CA LYS A 125 -13.99 8.77 11.77
C LYS A 125 -13.07 9.14 12.93
N TYR A 126 -11.76 8.87 12.79
CA TYR A 126 -10.81 8.96 13.89
C TYR A 126 -9.93 10.20 13.87
N TYR A 127 -9.84 10.90 12.73
CA TYR A 127 -9.10 12.16 12.57
C TYR A 127 -10.02 13.29 12.08
N PRO A 128 -11.09 13.66 12.82
CA PRO A 128 -12.08 14.63 12.34
C PRO A 128 -11.50 16.02 12.08
N ARG A 129 -10.32 16.35 12.64
CA ARG A 129 -9.58 17.58 12.34
C ARG A 129 -9.05 17.63 10.90
N LEU A 130 -8.91 16.48 10.23
CA LEU A 130 -8.50 16.38 8.84
C LEU A 130 -9.75 16.45 7.95
N GLU A 131 -10.18 17.66 7.63
CA GLU A 131 -11.47 17.88 6.95
C GLU A 131 -11.45 17.49 5.47
N ARG A 132 -10.27 17.57 4.84
CA ARG A 132 -10.08 17.37 3.39
C ARG A 132 -9.52 15.99 3.08
N VAL A 133 -10.32 14.96 3.32
CA VAL A 133 -9.93 13.56 3.05
C VAL A 133 -10.77 13.01 1.90
N ALA A 134 -10.11 12.52 0.84
CA ALA A 134 -10.75 11.95 -0.33
C ALA A 134 -10.16 10.58 -0.70
N TYR A 135 -11.00 9.72 -1.25
CA TYR A 135 -10.59 8.47 -1.89
C TYR A 135 -10.16 8.74 -3.34
N VAL A 136 -9.00 8.24 -3.72
CA VAL A 136 -8.48 8.25 -5.09
C VAL A 136 -7.89 6.87 -5.37
N PRO A 137 -8.45 6.08 -6.30
CA PRO A 137 -7.93 4.75 -6.57
C PRO A 137 -6.49 4.80 -7.07
N LEU A 138 -5.72 3.77 -6.74
CA LEU A 138 -4.37 3.60 -7.27
C LEU A 138 -4.41 3.51 -8.80
N SER A 139 -3.39 4.07 -9.44
CA SER A 139 -3.07 3.83 -10.84
C SER A 139 -1.91 2.84 -10.96
N GLY A 140 -1.57 2.45 -12.18
CA GLY A 140 -0.42 1.62 -12.46
C GLY A 140 0.25 2.01 -13.77
N THR A 141 1.51 1.67 -13.90
CA THR A 141 2.29 1.84 -15.12
C THR A 141 2.60 0.47 -15.70
N GLY A 142 2.12 0.20 -16.92
CA GLY A 142 2.40 -1.04 -17.64
C GLY A 142 3.85 -1.17 -18.06
N ALA A 143 4.21 -2.34 -18.58
CA ALA A 143 5.50 -2.57 -19.20
C ALA A 143 5.59 -1.82 -20.54
N ASP A 144 6.76 -1.24 -20.83
CA ASP A 144 7.00 -0.52 -22.09
C ASP A 144 6.98 -1.45 -23.30
N ILE A 145 7.41 -2.71 -23.09
CA ILE A 145 7.45 -3.75 -24.12
C ILE A 145 6.55 -4.89 -23.66
N GLN A 146 5.64 -5.30 -24.53
CA GLN A 146 4.73 -6.41 -24.27
C GLN A 146 4.90 -7.45 -25.37
N LYS A 147 5.27 -8.68 -24.98
CA LYS A 147 5.27 -9.81 -25.92
C LYS A 147 3.82 -10.22 -26.26
N PRO A 148 3.54 -10.66 -27.48
CA PRO A 148 2.27 -11.33 -27.79
C PRO A 148 2.01 -12.45 -26.79
N TYR A 149 0.76 -12.64 -26.34
CA TYR A 149 0.41 -13.54 -25.25
C TYR A 149 0.97 -14.97 -25.45
N GLN A 150 0.91 -15.48 -26.67
CA GLN A 150 1.39 -16.82 -27.04
C GLN A 150 2.91 -16.98 -26.86
N ASN A 151 3.66 -15.88 -26.96
CA ASN A 151 5.12 -15.84 -26.89
C ASN A 151 5.64 -15.51 -25.49
N ARG A 152 4.75 -15.35 -24.50
CA ARG A 152 5.11 -15.07 -23.12
C ARG A 152 5.66 -16.31 -22.44
N GLU A 153 6.80 -16.17 -21.79
CA GLU A 153 7.52 -17.29 -21.18
C GLU A 153 7.18 -17.50 -19.70
N ILE A 154 6.78 -16.43 -19.00
CA ILE A 154 6.42 -16.49 -17.58
C ILE A 154 4.95 -16.92 -17.46
N GLY A 155 4.73 -18.13 -16.92
CA GLY A 155 3.38 -18.66 -16.72
C GLY A 155 2.61 -17.88 -15.67
N LEU A 156 3.11 -17.87 -14.44
CA LEU A 156 2.54 -17.16 -13.29
C LEU A 156 3.60 -16.29 -12.62
N LEU A 157 3.35 -15.00 -12.55
CA LEU A 157 4.26 -14.02 -11.96
C LEU A 157 3.67 -13.43 -10.67
N PHE A 158 4.49 -13.32 -9.63
CA PHE A 158 4.22 -12.50 -8.45
C PHE A 158 5.35 -11.48 -8.26
N THR A 159 5.02 -10.19 -8.18
CA THR A 159 5.97 -9.12 -7.89
C THR A 159 5.77 -8.62 -6.46
N GLY A 160 6.74 -8.86 -5.61
CA GLY A 160 6.71 -8.43 -4.21
C GLY A 160 7.70 -9.21 -3.37
N SER A 161 8.14 -8.62 -2.26
CA SER A 161 9.08 -9.27 -1.34
C SER A 161 8.39 -10.26 -0.45
N TYR A 162 9.17 -11.21 0.03
CA TYR A 162 8.74 -12.21 1.00
C TYR A 162 9.35 -11.90 2.37
N TRP A 163 8.49 -11.89 3.36
CA TRP A 163 8.86 -11.82 4.76
C TRP A 163 8.33 -13.09 5.44
N VAL A 164 9.21 -13.79 6.15
CA VAL A 164 8.76 -14.95 6.93
C VAL A 164 7.74 -14.45 7.95
N PRO A 165 6.49 -14.96 7.93
CA PRO A 165 5.49 -14.54 8.89
C PRO A 165 5.94 -14.82 10.31
N GLN A 166 6.11 -13.79 11.13
CA GLN A 166 6.48 -13.90 12.53
C GLN A 166 5.33 -13.37 13.38
N MET A 167 4.76 -14.25 14.20
CA MET A 167 3.68 -13.86 15.11
C MET A 167 4.17 -12.79 16.08
N PRO A 168 3.58 -11.57 16.08
CA PRO A 168 3.95 -10.53 17.04
C PRO A 168 3.60 -10.87 18.46
N VAL A 169 2.55 -11.68 18.66
CA VAL A 169 2.07 -12.07 19.98
C VAL A 169 1.75 -13.56 20.02
N HIS A 170 2.23 -14.25 21.05
CA HIS A 170 1.91 -15.65 21.32
C HIS A 170 1.00 -15.75 22.55
N LYS A 171 0.01 -16.64 22.48
CA LYS A 171 -0.89 -16.88 23.63
C LYS A 171 -0.11 -17.50 24.79
N THR A 172 -0.18 -16.85 25.95
CA THR A 172 0.36 -17.37 27.22
C THR A 172 -0.72 -17.33 28.29
N ALA A 173 -0.50 -18.07 29.40
CA ALA A 173 -1.44 -18.09 30.53
C ALA A 173 -1.46 -16.77 31.32
N GLU A 174 -0.40 -15.96 31.21
CA GLU A 174 -0.18 -14.74 32.01
C GLU A 174 -0.20 -13.46 31.14
N MET A 175 -0.95 -13.48 30.02
CA MET A 175 -1.03 -12.31 29.14
C MET A 175 -1.66 -11.12 29.84
N GLY A 176 -1.04 -9.95 29.75
CA GLY A 176 -1.64 -8.68 30.08
C GLY A 176 -2.79 -8.31 29.14
N PHE A 177 -3.60 -7.31 29.52
CA PHE A 177 -4.75 -6.88 28.71
C PHE A 177 -4.35 -6.47 27.29
N ALA A 178 -3.32 -5.63 27.14
CA ALA A 178 -2.85 -5.17 25.84
C ALA A 178 -2.44 -6.32 24.90
N ASP A 179 -1.69 -7.30 25.42
CA ASP A 179 -1.28 -8.48 24.64
C ASP A 179 -2.47 -9.37 24.31
N SER A 180 -3.45 -9.49 25.20
CA SER A 180 -4.69 -10.22 24.95
C SER A 180 -5.50 -9.59 23.82
N VAL A 181 -5.57 -8.26 23.75
CA VAL A 181 -6.19 -7.52 22.64
C VAL A 181 -5.41 -7.77 21.35
N LYS A 182 -4.09 -7.59 21.36
CA LYS A 182 -3.22 -7.86 20.18
C LYS A 182 -3.39 -9.29 19.68
N TRP A 183 -3.37 -10.28 20.56
CA TRP A 183 -3.58 -11.68 20.20
C TRP A 183 -4.97 -11.96 19.62
N SER A 184 -6.02 -11.38 20.20
CA SER A 184 -7.39 -11.54 19.72
C SER A 184 -7.58 -10.95 18.32
N VAL A 185 -7.05 -9.74 18.09
CA VAL A 185 -7.06 -9.11 16.77
C VAL A 185 -6.26 -9.94 15.76
N GLN A 186 -5.07 -10.42 16.12
CA GLN A 186 -4.24 -11.29 15.29
C GLN A 186 -5.00 -12.55 14.86
N THR A 187 -5.66 -13.22 15.81
CA THR A 187 -6.45 -14.42 15.55
C THR A 187 -7.62 -14.15 14.62
N MET A 188 -8.32 -13.03 14.82
CA MET A 188 -9.43 -12.63 13.96
C MET A 188 -8.97 -12.34 12.53
N LEU A 189 -7.86 -11.60 12.35
CA LEU A 189 -7.33 -11.24 11.04
C LEU A 189 -6.81 -12.46 10.27
N THR A 190 -6.14 -13.41 10.93
CA THR A 190 -5.66 -14.64 10.29
C THR A 190 -6.79 -15.66 10.01
N GLY A 191 -7.90 -15.56 10.74
CA GLY A 191 -9.10 -16.37 10.52
C GLY A 191 -10.07 -15.79 9.48
N ASN A 192 -9.99 -14.49 9.19
CA ASN A 192 -10.86 -13.82 8.22
C ASN A 192 -10.10 -12.76 7.42
N PRO A 193 -9.69 -13.06 6.17
CA PRO A 193 -8.96 -12.12 5.32
C PRO A 193 -9.75 -10.87 4.91
N TYR A 194 -11.08 -10.89 5.05
CA TYR A 194 -11.96 -9.77 4.68
C TYR A 194 -12.22 -8.80 5.83
N LEU A 195 -11.81 -9.15 7.04
CA LEU A 195 -11.95 -8.29 8.21
C LEU A 195 -10.84 -7.23 8.19
N SER A 196 -11.19 -5.97 8.41
CA SER A 196 -10.21 -4.91 8.59
C SER A 196 -9.64 -4.91 10.01
N VAL A 197 -8.47 -4.32 10.20
CA VAL A 197 -7.83 -4.27 11.52
C VAL A 197 -8.62 -3.39 12.50
N GLU A 198 -9.22 -2.30 12.02
CA GLU A 198 -10.09 -1.44 12.81
C GLU A 198 -11.36 -2.15 13.22
N ASP A 199 -12.04 -2.87 12.31
CA ASP A 199 -13.23 -3.66 12.64
C ASP A 199 -12.91 -4.78 13.65
N ALA A 200 -11.73 -5.40 13.52
CA ALA A 200 -11.27 -6.42 14.46
C ALA A 200 -11.03 -5.81 15.86
N LEU A 201 -10.37 -4.66 15.92
CA LEU A 201 -10.14 -3.96 17.18
C LEU A 201 -11.45 -3.51 17.83
N GLU A 202 -12.39 -2.92 17.07
CA GLU A 202 -13.72 -2.53 17.58
C GLU A 202 -14.44 -3.72 18.22
N LYS A 203 -14.48 -4.87 17.53
CA LYS A 203 -15.12 -6.10 18.06
C LYS A 203 -14.45 -6.63 19.31
N VAL A 204 -13.12 -6.57 19.40
CA VAL A 204 -12.39 -7.00 20.61
C VAL A 204 -12.68 -6.09 21.77
N LEU A 205 -12.64 -4.76 21.59
CA LEU A 205 -12.95 -3.78 22.63
C LEU A 205 -14.39 -3.92 23.12
N GLU A 206 -15.35 -4.09 22.18
CA GLU A 206 -16.75 -4.34 22.49
C GLU A 206 -16.93 -5.62 23.32
N SER A 207 -16.28 -6.71 22.94
CA SER A 207 -16.32 -7.99 23.68
C SER A 207 -15.76 -7.88 25.10
N CYS A 208 -14.80 -6.98 25.29
CA CYS A 208 -14.21 -6.67 26.60
C CYS A 208 -15.01 -5.60 27.37
N GLN A 209 -16.09 -5.05 26.82
CA GLN A 209 -16.88 -3.94 27.38
C GLN A 209 -16.02 -2.69 27.65
N VAL A 210 -15.01 -2.43 26.79
CA VAL A 210 -14.11 -1.28 26.88
C VAL A 210 -14.54 -0.25 25.85
N THR A 211 -14.76 0.99 26.30
CA THR A 211 -15.05 2.14 25.44
C THR A 211 -13.84 3.09 25.47
N VAL A 212 -13.37 3.46 24.29
CA VAL A 212 -12.25 4.39 24.12
C VAL A 212 -12.65 5.59 23.27
N GLY A 213 -11.98 6.72 23.48
CA GLY A 213 -12.13 7.91 22.64
C GLY A 213 -11.53 7.70 21.24
N ARG A 214 -11.82 8.62 20.31
CA ARG A 214 -11.32 8.51 18.92
C ARG A 214 -9.80 8.54 18.84
N GLU A 215 -9.16 9.46 19.56
CA GLU A 215 -7.70 9.60 19.60
C GLU A 215 -7.03 8.36 20.24
N GLU A 216 -7.62 7.87 21.34
CA GLU A 216 -7.14 6.66 22.00
C GLU A 216 -7.29 5.43 21.10
N PHE A 217 -8.39 5.31 20.36
CA PHE A 217 -8.58 4.24 19.39
C PHE A 217 -7.49 4.27 18.31
N ALA A 218 -7.21 5.45 17.75
CA ALA A 218 -6.18 5.61 16.72
C ALA A 218 -4.78 5.24 17.27
N ALA A 219 -4.47 5.63 18.52
CA ALA A 219 -3.23 5.26 19.19
C ALA A 219 -3.13 3.74 19.41
N ILE A 220 -4.17 3.09 19.92
CA ILE A 220 -4.21 1.63 20.10
C ILE A 220 -4.07 0.93 18.76
N LEU A 221 -4.76 1.43 17.71
CA LEU A 221 -4.68 0.83 16.39
C LEU A 221 -3.26 0.91 15.81
N SER A 222 -2.54 2.00 16.03
CA SER A 222 -1.14 2.13 15.57
C SER A 222 -0.22 1.07 16.15
N GLU A 223 -0.46 0.66 17.40
CA GLU A 223 0.26 -0.43 18.08
C GLU A 223 -0.03 -1.82 17.47
N LEU A 224 -1.06 -1.93 16.63
CA LEU A 224 -1.41 -3.16 15.89
C LEU A 224 -0.74 -3.24 14.51
N SER A 225 0.13 -2.29 14.16
CA SER A 225 0.82 -2.27 12.87
C SER A 225 1.57 -3.58 12.57
N GLY A 226 2.27 -4.14 13.56
CA GLY A 226 2.92 -5.44 13.46
C GLY A 226 1.94 -6.60 13.28
N VAL A 227 0.75 -6.52 13.88
CA VAL A 227 -0.31 -7.54 13.75
C VAL A 227 -0.91 -7.52 12.35
N GLU A 228 -1.21 -6.34 11.81
CA GLU A 228 -1.72 -6.18 10.45
C GLU A 228 -0.68 -6.64 9.42
N PHE A 229 0.59 -6.26 9.60
CA PHE A 229 1.69 -6.69 8.75
C PHE A 229 1.84 -8.23 8.76
N TYR A 230 1.81 -8.85 9.96
CA TYR A 230 1.83 -10.30 10.08
C TYR A 230 0.68 -10.98 9.33
N ALA A 231 -0.54 -10.47 9.44
CA ALA A 231 -1.69 -11.04 8.74
C ALA A 231 -1.51 -10.98 7.22
N ARG A 232 -0.97 -9.89 6.68
CA ARG A 232 -0.67 -9.79 5.23
C ARG A 232 0.36 -10.82 4.78
N GLU A 233 1.46 -10.95 5.54
CA GLU A 233 2.51 -11.91 5.19
C GLU A 233 2.06 -13.36 5.40
N TYR A 234 1.22 -13.62 6.40
CA TYR A 234 0.60 -14.94 6.62
C TYR A 234 -0.21 -15.40 5.39
N TYR A 235 -1.06 -14.57 4.83
CA TYR A 235 -1.84 -14.92 3.64
C TYR A 235 -0.97 -15.03 2.39
N ARG A 236 0.05 -14.19 2.24
CA ARG A 236 1.02 -14.29 1.15
C ARG A 236 1.79 -15.61 1.20
N ASP A 237 2.35 -15.93 2.35
CA ASP A 237 3.08 -17.19 2.58
C ASP A 237 2.23 -18.40 2.24
N ARG A 238 1.03 -18.48 2.78
CA ARG A 238 0.11 -19.58 2.54
C ARG A 238 -0.27 -19.74 1.07
N MET A 239 -0.62 -18.65 0.40
CA MET A 239 -0.97 -18.70 -1.02
C MET A 239 0.18 -19.26 -1.85
N ILE A 240 1.38 -18.74 -1.68
CA ILE A 240 2.54 -19.21 -2.46
C ILE A 240 2.85 -20.68 -2.14
N ARG A 241 2.85 -21.06 -0.86
CA ARG A 241 3.07 -22.47 -0.47
C ARG A 241 2.03 -23.42 -1.08
N THR A 242 0.76 -23.01 -1.10
CA THR A 242 -0.32 -23.81 -1.70
C THR A 242 -0.07 -24.02 -3.19
N LEU A 243 0.32 -23.00 -3.93
CA LEU A 243 0.64 -23.12 -5.36
C LEU A 243 1.85 -24.03 -5.61
N LEU A 244 2.92 -23.86 -4.83
CA LEU A 244 4.13 -24.68 -4.96
C LEU A 244 3.86 -26.14 -4.62
N LYS A 245 3.12 -26.42 -3.54
CA LYS A 245 2.71 -27.79 -3.15
C LYS A 245 1.85 -28.46 -4.22
N ALA A 246 1.07 -27.67 -4.97
CA ALA A 246 0.29 -28.15 -6.11
C ALA A 246 1.10 -28.31 -7.41
N GLY A 247 2.42 -28.07 -7.39
CA GLY A 247 3.30 -28.21 -8.55
C GLY A 247 3.17 -27.06 -9.56
N VAL A 248 2.68 -25.88 -9.13
CA VAL A 248 2.57 -24.70 -10.00
C VAL A 248 3.88 -23.94 -10.00
N ASP A 249 4.44 -23.71 -11.19
CA ASP A 249 5.62 -22.88 -11.36
C ASP A 249 5.28 -21.40 -11.13
N VAL A 250 5.93 -20.76 -10.14
CA VAL A 250 5.73 -19.38 -9.75
C VAL A 250 7.04 -18.60 -9.91
N TRP A 251 7.04 -17.59 -10.78
CA TRP A 251 8.13 -16.64 -10.90
C TRP A 251 7.91 -15.48 -9.94
N VAL A 252 8.95 -15.14 -9.16
CA VAL A 252 8.86 -14.06 -8.16
C VAL A 252 9.95 -13.02 -8.34
N TYR A 253 9.59 -11.75 -8.25
CA TYR A 253 10.52 -10.61 -8.17
C TYR A 253 10.35 -9.92 -6.83
N GLY A 254 11.44 -9.76 -6.10
CA GLY A 254 11.49 -9.14 -4.78
C GLY A 254 12.49 -9.85 -3.87
N ASN A 255 12.74 -9.28 -2.70
CA ASN A 255 13.73 -9.80 -1.76
C ASN A 255 13.11 -10.84 -0.80
N GLY A 256 13.97 -11.68 -0.21
CA GLY A 256 13.62 -12.57 0.91
C GLY A 256 13.08 -13.94 0.52
N TRP A 257 12.87 -14.21 -0.78
CA TRP A 257 12.32 -15.49 -1.27
C TRP A 257 13.26 -16.68 -1.03
N GLU A 258 14.55 -16.45 -0.81
CA GLU A 258 15.51 -17.46 -0.41
C GLU A 258 15.18 -18.11 0.95
N LYS A 259 14.41 -17.41 1.79
CA LYS A 259 13.98 -17.86 3.12
C LYS A 259 12.75 -18.75 3.08
N LEU A 260 12.05 -18.84 1.95
CA LEU A 260 10.88 -19.70 1.81
C LEU A 260 11.33 -21.16 1.64
N LEU A 261 11.18 -21.93 2.69
CA LEU A 261 11.44 -23.37 2.71
C LEU A 261 10.10 -24.14 2.83
N CYS A 262 9.75 -24.91 1.81
CA CYS A 262 8.51 -25.69 1.78
C CYS A 262 8.60 -26.83 0.76
N PRO A 263 7.73 -27.86 0.84
CA PRO A 263 7.51 -28.80 -0.24
C PRO A 263 7.13 -28.07 -1.54
N GLY A 264 7.64 -28.54 -2.68
CA GLY A 264 7.41 -27.90 -3.98
C GLY A 264 8.28 -26.68 -4.24
N ARG A 265 9.30 -26.41 -3.40
CA ARG A 265 10.22 -25.25 -3.56
C ARG A 265 10.92 -25.22 -4.94
N GLU A 266 11.08 -26.36 -5.58
CA GLU A 266 11.63 -26.49 -6.94
C GLU A 266 10.80 -25.76 -8.01
N HIS A 267 9.51 -25.51 -7.75
CA HIS A 267 8.61 -24.74 -8.61
C HIS A 267 8.68 -23.22 -8.37
N LEU A 268 9.49 -22.75 -7.41
CA LEU A 268 9.70 -21.31 -7.17
C LEU A 268 10.92 -20.79 -7.92
N HIS A 269 10.69 -19.93 -8.89
CA HIS A 269 11.72 -19.30 -9.71
C HIS A 269 11.97 -17.88 -9.20
N VAL A 270 13.03 -17.74 -8.40
CA VAL A 270 13.42 -16.41 -7.86
C VAL A 270 14.24 -15.66 -8.92
N MET A 271 13.75 -14.50 -9.29
CA MET A 271 14.32 -13.68 -10.34
C MET A 271 15.07 -12.49 -9.74
N ASP A 272 16.26 -12.23 -10.25
CA ASP A 272 17.06 -11.08 -9.86
C ASP A 272 16.57 -9.80 -10.53
N GLY A 273 16.65 -8.69 -9.81
CA GLY A 273 16.40 -7.36 -10.35
C GLY A 273 15.52 -6.49 -9.45
N GLY A 274 15.62 -5.17 -9.66
CA GLY A 274 14.83 -4.18 -8.96
C GLY A 274 13.43 -3.99 -9.54
N ALA A 275 12.71 -2.98 -9.05
CA ALA A 275 11.32 -2.67 -9.43
C ALA A 275 11.13 -2.48 -10.95
N GLU A 276 12.12 -1.92 -11.64
CA GLU A 276 12.07 -1.72 -13.10
C GLU A 276 12.13 -3.05 -13.87
N VAL A 277 12.94 -4.00 -13.42
CA VAL A 277 13.01 -5.34 -14.03
C VAL A 277 11.71 -6.09 -13.76
N ALA A 278 11.17 -6.00 -12.56
CA ALA A 278 9.86 -6.57 -12.20
C ALA A 278 8.73 -5.98 -13.07
N ARG A 279 8.76 -4.68 -13.36
CA ARG A 279 7.79 -4.02 -14.27
C ARG A 279 7.89 -4.56 -15.71
N ARG A 280 9.11 -4.74 -16.23
CA ARG A 280 9.30 -5.34 -17.57
C ARG A 280 8.77 -6.77 -17.62
N ALA A 281 8.96 -7.56 -16.56
CA ALA A 281 8.46 -8.93 -16.48
C ALA A 281 6.93 -9.03 -16.61
N LEU A 282 6.17 -7.99 -16.25
CA LEU A 282 4.72 -7.94 -16.49
C LEU A 282 4.37 -8.09 -17.98
N GLY A 283 5.20 -7.55 -18.92
CA GLY A 283 5.01 -7.69 -20.35
C GLY A 283 5.36 -9.08 -20.90
N GLU A 284 5.99 -9.93 -20.10
CA GLU A 284 6.37 -11.31 -20.41
C GLU A 284 5.53 -12.35 -19.65
N ALA A 285 4.71 -11.93 -18.70
CA ALA A 285 3.88 -12.80 -17.89
C ALA A 285 2.51 -13.06 -18.55
N LYS A 286 2.08 -14.32 -18.55
CA LYS A 286 0.72 -14.70 -18.95
C LYS A 286 -0.28 -14.34 -17.87
N ILE A 287 0.04 -14.69 -16.63
CA ILE A 287 -0.80 -14.47 -15.44
C ILE A 287 0.03 -13.70 -14.39
N VAL A 288 -0.59 -12.73 -13.76
CA VAL A 288 -0.04 -12.03 -12.59
C VAL A 288 -0.92 -12.32 -11.39
N LEU A 289 -0.31 -12.92 -10.37
CA LEU A 289 -0.95 -13.14 -9.08
C LEU A 289 -0.86 -11.86 -8.25
N ASN A 290 -1.97 -11.48 -7.64
CA ASN A 290 -2.01 -10.44 -6.64
C ASN A 290 -2.60 -10.99 -5.33
N ILE A 291 -2.04 -10.56 -4.20
CA ILE A 291 -2.43 -10.95 -2.84
C ILE A 291 -2.44 -9.66 -2.02
N MET A 292 -3.63 -9.18 -1.66
CA MET A 292 -3.80 -7.85 -1.06
C MET A 292 -4.75 -7.82 0.15
N PRO A 293 -4.61 -8.68 1.15
CA PRO A 293 -5.57 -8.74 2.26
C PRO A 293 -5.66 -7.44 3.08
N GLY A 294 -4.71 -6.51 2.96
CA GLY A 294 -4.76 -5.18 3.57
C GLY A 294 -5.72 -4.19 2.89
N PHE A 295 -6.11 -4.44 1.62
CA PHE A 295 -7.03 -3.57 0.87
C PHE A 295 -8.44 -4.16 0.89
N LYS A 296 -9.40 -3.45 1.47
CA LYS A 296 -10.79 -3.91 1.59
C LYS A 296 -11.73 -3.23 0.58
N ALA A 297 -11.48 -1.95 0.28
CA ALA A 297 -12.28 -1.15 -0.65
C ALA A 297 -11.38 -0.29 -1.57
N GLY A 298 -10.27 -0.85 -1.96
CA GLY A 298 -9.28 -0.33 -2.90
C GLY A 298 -8.64 -1.48 -3.66
N PHE A 299 -7.49 -1.23 -4.29
CA PHE A 299 -6.68 -2.26 -4.95
C PHE A 299 -5.20 -1.86 -5.00
N GLN A 300 -4.31 -2.81 -5.24
CA GLN A 300 -2.88 -2.56 -5.37
C GLN A 300 -2.50 -2.14 -6.80
N GLU A 301 -1.50 -1.26 -6.93
CA GLU A 301 -0.91 -0.81 -8.20
C GLU A 301 -0.61 -1.98 -9.15
N ARG A 302 -0.17 -3.12 -8.64
CA ARG A 302 0.18 -4.31 -9.42
C ARG A 302 -0.96 -4.78 -10.32
N ILE A 303 -2.21 -4.66 -9.89
CA ILE A 303 -3.38 -5.03 -10.68
C ILE A 303 -3.45 -4.17 -11.94
N ALA A 304 -3.44 -2.85 -11.79
CA ALA A 304 -3.48 -1.92 -12.92
C ALA A 304 -2.27 -2.08 -13.83
N ALA A 305 -1.07 -2.22 -13.28
CA ALA A 305 0.16 -2.42 -14.04
C ALA A 305 0.14 -3.73 -14.86
N ALA A 306 -0.38 -4.82 -14.28
CA ALA A 306 -0.52 -6.10 -14.96
C ALA A 306 -1.55 -6.04 -16.11
N MET A 307 -2.72 -5.43 -15.88
CA MET A 307 -3.75 -5.24 -16.90
C MET A 307 -3.23 -4.38 -18.07
N LEU A 308 -2.56 -3.26 -17.76
CA LEU A 308 -1.92 -2.39 -18.76
C LEU A 308 -0.79 -3.10 -19.53
N SER A 309 -0.20 -4.14 -18.95
CA SER A 309 0.82 -4.99 -19.58
C SER A 309 0.20 -6.16 -20.36
N GLY A 310 -1.13 -6.27 -20.43
CA GLY A 310 -1.85 -7.34 -21.15
C GLY A 310 -1.73 -8.71 -20.49
N ALA A 311 -1.43 -8.79 -19.19
CA ALA A 311 -1.45 -10.03 -18.42
C ALA A 311 -2.85 -10.28 -17.83
N VAL A 312 -3.21 -11.55 -17.65
CA VAL A 312 -4.41 -11.92 -16.90
C VAL A 312 -4.13 -11.73 -15.42
N VAL A 313 -4.97 -10.98 -14.72
CA VAL A 313 -4.85 -10.80 -13.27
C VAL A 313 -5.64 -11.85 -12.53
N VAL A 314 -4.99 -12.53 -11.58
CA VAL A 314 -5.61 -13.41 -10.58
C VAL A 314 -5.41 -12.77 -9.22
N THR A 315 -6.48 -12.39 -8.54
CA THR A 315 -6.43 -11.59 -7.31
C THR A 315 -7.47 -12.01 -6.28
N ASP A 316 -7.15 -11.82 -5.00
CA ASP A 316 -8.16 -11.77 -3.96
C ASP A 316 -9.09 -10.56 -4.13
N ILE A 317 -10.19 -10.61 -3.45
CA ILE A 317 -11.33 -9.74 -3.69
C ILE A 317 -11.31 -8.52 -2.75
N SER A 318 -11.66 -7.34 -3.28
CA SER A 318 -12.06 -6.16 -2.52
C SER A 318 -13.42 -5.63 -2.98
N ASP A 319 -14.04 -4.77 -2.18
CA ASP A 319 -15.33 -4.16 -2.56
C ASP A 319 -15.18 -3.36 -3.87
N TYR A 320 -14.09 -2.59 -4.01
CA TYR A 320 -13.80 -1.85 -5.24
C TYR A 320 -13.72 -2.76 -6.48
N LEU A 321 -13.03 -3.88 -6.37
CA LEU A 321 -12.86 -4.81 -7.50
C LEU A 321 -14.18 -5.47 -7.89
N LYS A 322 -15.03 -5.83 -6.92
CA LYS A 322 -16.37 -6.39 -7.17
C LYS A 322 -17.28 -5.41 -7.90
N GLU A 323 -17.20 -4.13 -7.55
CA GLU A 323 -18.04 -3.09 -8.13
C GLU A 323 -17.63 -2.70 -9.56
N ASN A 324 -16.33 -2.79 -9.88
CA ASN A 324 -15.79 -2.25 -11.12
C ASN A 324 -15.38 -3.30 -12.15
N PHE A 325 -15.26 -4.58 -11.77
CA PHE A 325 -14.79 -5.65 -12.65
C PHE A 325 -15.64 -6.92 -12.53
N SER A 326 -15.75 -7.65 -13.64
CA SER A 326 -16.49 -8.91 -13.73
C SER A 326 -15.53 -10.10 -13.64
N ASN A 327 -15.78 -11.00 -12.69
CA ASN A 327 -15.00 -12.23 -12.54
C ASN A 327 -15.04 -13.09 -13.81
N GLY A 328 -13.87 -13.54 -14.26
CA GLY A 328 -13.72 -14.36 -15.45
C GLY A 328 -13.79 -13.60 -16.79
N LYS A 329 -13.92 -12.27 -16.77
CA LYS A 329 -13.87 -11.42 -17.97
C LYS A 329 -12.65 -10.51 -17.97
N GLU A 330 -12.62 -9.50 -17.09
CA GLU A 330 -11.49 -8.59 -16.99
C GLU A 330 -10.36 -9.13 -16.10
N MET A 331 -10.71 -9.92 -15.07
CA MET A 331 -9.78 -10.58 -14.17
C MET A 331 -10.41 -11.82 -13.55
N VAL A 332 -9.62 -12.60 -12.82
CA VAL A 332 -10.08 -13.78 -12.09
C VAL A 332 -9.96 -13.51 -10.59
N PHE A 333 -11.09 -13.64 -9.88
CA PHE A 333 -11.12 -13.53 -8.43
C PHE A 333 -10.96 -14.89 -7.76
N TYR A 334 -10.23 -14.92 -6.66
CA TYR A 334 -10.20 -16.06 -5.76
C TYR A 334 -10.52 -15.61 -4.33
N GLU A 335 -10.95 -16.56 -3.51
CA GLU A 335 -11.20 -16.32 -2.09
C GLU A 335 -10.07 -16.90 -1.25
N LEU A 336 -9.40 -16.04 -0.46
CA LEU A 336 -8.30 -16.44 0.41
C LEU A 336 -8.72 -17.52 1.44
N CYS A 337 -9.98 -17.53 1.88
CA CYS A 337 -10.47 -18.50 2.86
C CYS A 337 -10.68 -19.90 2.29
N LEU A 338 -11.03 -20.06 1.00
CA LEU A 338 -11.31 -21.38 0.39
C LEU A 338 -10.05 -22.20 0.12
N LEU A 339 -8.89 -21.56 0.05
CA LEU A 339 -7.60 -22.25 -0.14
C LEU A 339 -7.15 -23.04 1.10
N TYR A 340 -7.86 -22.92 2.22
CA TYR A 340 -7.47 -23.52 3.51
C TYR A 340 -8.24 -24.79 3.89
N THR A 341 -9.30 -25.12 3.17
CA THR A 341 -10.12 -26.31 3.51
C THR A 341 -9.46 -27.62 3.15
N SER A 342 -8.39 -27.62 2.33
CA SER A 342 -7.63 -28.83 2.00
C SER A 342 -6.53 -29.18 3.01
N ASP A 343 -6.03 -28.22 3.79
CA ASP A 343 -4.94 -28.46 4.76
C ASP A 343 -5.44 -28.93 6.15
N ALA A 344 -6.74 -28.75 6.44
CA ALA A 344 -7.34 -29.19 7.72
C ALA A 344 -7.60 -30.71 7.81
N ALA A 345 -7.29 -31.46 6.75
CA ALA A 345 -7.46 -32.92 6.71
C ALA A 345 -6.15 -33.70 6.94
N ASP A 346 -5.01 -33.01 7.05
CA ASP A 346 -3.67 -33.62 7.16
C ASP A 346 -2.95 -33.34 8.51
N ASP A 347 -3.64 -32.77 9.54
CA ASP A 347 -3.14 -32.60 10.92
C ASP A 347 -3.81 -33.57 11.90
#